data_c82bff500f6899bf5ad663bbd36ce7ac
#
_entry.id   c82bff500f6899bf5ad663bbd36ce7ac
#
_cell.length_a   1.000
_cell.length_b   1.000
_cell.length_c   1.000
_cell.angle_alpha   90.00
_cell.angle_beta   90.00
_cell.angle_gamma   90.00
#
_symmetry.space_group_name_H-M   'P 1'
#
loop_
_entity.id
_entity.type
_entity.pdbx_description
1 polymer ?
#
loop_
_entity_poly.entity_id
_entity_poly.type
_entity_poly.pdbx_seq_one_letter_code
_entity_poly.pdbx_strand_id
1 'polypeptide(L)'
;VEGMESREDHAHAHEEAEDLGLGEVVGYDEHVWTSPKNAAAITRAVGDKLAELDLENGEAYAANAAAYAAQIDALDREFADFFAGVEDRTMVFGDRFPLRYFAEEFDIDYYAAFPGCSTQTEPSAATIAFLTDKVREEQIPTVWYIEFSNHLVADSIAEATGTQTALFHTCHNVSAEDLEAGATYVSLMERNLETLREKF
;
A
#
# COMPACT_ATOMS: atom_id res chain seq x y z
N VAL A 1 13.37 11.86 -3.23
CA VAL A 1 12.29 11.34 -2.37
C VAL A 1 12.77 11.49 -0.93
N GLU A 2 12.11 12.32 -0.14
CA GLU A 2 12.37 12.39 1.30
C GLU A 2 11.69 11.18 1.95
N GLY A 3 12.46 10.42 2.75
CA GLY A 3 11.93 9.29 3.50
C GLY A 3 11.01 9.78 4.61
N MET A 4 9.89 9.12 4.81
CA MET A 4 9.00 9.36 5.95
C MET A 4 9.49 8.52 7.13
N GLU A 5 9.57 9.14 8.31
CA GLU A 5 9.86 8.38 9.54
C GLU A 5 8.74 7.37 9.76
N SER A 6 9.10 6.12 10.09
CA SER A 6 8.11 5.15 10.54
C SER A 6 7.57 5.63 11.88
N ARG A 7 6.45 6.33 11.85
CA ARG A 7 5.67 6.52 13.07
C ARG A 7 4.96 5.20 13.34
N GLU A 8 4.83 4.83 14.60
CA GLU A 8 3.89 3.79 14.96
C GLU A 8 2.54 4.21 14.40
N ASP A 9 2.06 3.45 13.44
CA ASP A 9 0.82 3.75 12.76
C ASP A 9 -0.29 3.85 13.79
N HIS A 10 -1.12 4.88 13.69
CA HIS A 10 -2.23 5.14 14.59
C HIS A 10 -3.35 4.08 14.47
N ALA A 11 -2.97 2.81 14.53
CA ALA A 11 -3.89 1.80 15.00
C ALA A 11 -4.05 2.06 16.50
N HIS A 12 -5.20 2.49 16.95
CA HIS A 12 -5.52 2.75 18.36
C HIS A 12 -5.40 1.51 19.26
N ALA A 13 -4.42 0.65 19.02
CA ALA A 13 -3.98 -0.42 19.91
C ALA A 13 -2.92 0.06 20.92
N HIS A 14 -2.73 1.37 21.06
CA HIS A 14 -1.56 1.97 21.72
C HIS A 14 -1.62 2.09 23.24
N GLU A 15 -2.72 1.83 23.90
CA GLU A 15 -2.72 1.97 25.39
C GLU A 15 -2.10 0.77 26.14
N GLU A 16 -1.87 -0.38 25.47
CA GLU A 16 -1.30 -1.57 26.14
C GLU A 16 0.17 -1.89 25.74
N ALA A 17 0.74 -1.21 24.74
CA ALA A 17 2.10 -1.50 24.26
C ALA A 17 3.21 -0.78 25.07
N GLU A 18 2.90 0.25 25.84
CA GLU A 18 3.89 0.99 26.64
C GLU A 18 4.56 0.17 27.75
N ASP A 19 3.99 -0.95 28.17
CA ASP A 19 4.50 -1.76 29.29
C ASP A 19 5.53 -2.84 28.91
N LEU A 20 5.93 -3.00 27.65
CA LEU A 20 6.86 -4.04 27.22
C LEU A 20 8.28 -3.58 26.91
N GLY A 21 8.64 -2.31 27.08
CA GLY A 21 10.03 -1.83 27.07
C GLY A 21 10.80 -2.11 25.77
N LEU A 22 10.13 -2.30 24.66
CA LEU A 22 10.75 -2.42 23.35
C LEU A 22 10.99 -1.00 22.84
N GLY A 23 12.24 -0.54 22.92
CA GLY A 23 12.64 0.78 22.47
C GLY A 23 12.15 1.03 21.04
N GLU A 24 11.58 2.21 20.82
CA GLU A 24 11.20 2.75 19.51
C GLU A 24 12.37 2.59 18.54
N VAL A 25 12.25 1.69 17.60
CA VAL A 25 13.13 1.70 16.43
C VAL A 25 12.59 2.78 15.51
N VAL A 26 13.06 4.01 15.70
CA VAL A 26 12.80 5.09 14.75
C VAL A 26 13.54 4.74 13.47
N GLY A 27 12.86 4.10 12.55
CA GLY A 27 13.34 3.80 11.21
C GLY A 27 12.51 4.57 10.18
N TYR A 28 13.05 4.71 8.97
CA TYR A 28 12.24 5.16 7.83
C TYR A 28 11.46 3.98 7.28
N ASP A 29 10.20 4.22 6.87
CA ASP A 29 9.43 3.25 6.13
C ASP A 29 10.07 3.05 4.74
N GLU A 30 10.39 1.81 4.40
CA GLU A 30 11.08 1.47 3.16
C GLU A 30 10.16 1.34 1.94
N HIS A 31 8.85 1.29 2.12
CA HIS A 31 7.87 1.03 1.05
C HIS A 31 7.55 2.28 0.19
N VAL A 32 8.58 3.05 -0.13
CA VAL A 32 8.47 4.35 -0.83
C VAL A 32 7.80 4.26 -2.19
N TRP A 33 7.93 3.12 -2.88
CA TRP A 33 7.36 2.88 -4.22
C TRP A 33 5.85 2.70 -4.22
N THR A 34 5.22 2.50 -3.07
CA THR A 34 3.77 2.34 -2.98
C THR A 34 3.04 3.63 -3.37
N SER A 35 3.68 4.78 -3.22
CA SER A 35 3.25 6.06 -3.82
C SER A 35 3.62 6.09 -5.31
N PRO A 36 2.65 6.23 -6.24
CA PRO A 36 2.95 6.39 -7.66
C PRO A 36 3.87 7.57 -7.98
N LYS A 37 3.68 8.69 -7.32
CA LYS A 37 4.56 9.87 -7.43
C LYS A 37 6.00 9.55 -7.06
N ASN A 38 6.21 8.83 -5.97
CA ASN A 38 7.55 8.38 -5.56
C ASN A 38 8.12 7.36 -6.54
N ALA A 39 7.32 6.40 -7.01
CA ALA A 39 7.74 5.40 -7.99
C ALA A 39 8.22 6.06 -9.30
N ALA A 40 7.52 7.07 -9.79
CA ALA A 40 7.94 7.85 -10.95
C ALA A 40 9.26 8.58 -10.72
N ALA A 41 9.45 9.18 -9.54
CA ALA A 41 10.70 9.85 -9.17
C ALA A 41 11.88 8.86 -9.09
N ILE A 42 11.66 7.70 -8.48
CA ILE A 42 12.66 6.62 -8.40
C ILE A 42 13.04 6.13 -9.80
N THR A 43 12.04 5.91 -10.66
CA THR A 43 12.26 5.46 -12.04
C THR A 43 13.18 6.44 -12.80
N ARG A 44 12.94 7.74 -12.67
CA ARG A 44 13.81 8.77 -13.28
C ARG A 44 15.22 8.73 -12.71
N ALA A 45 15.34 8.70 -11.38
CA ALA A 45 16.65 8.66 -10.71
C ALA A 45 17.48 7.43 -11.09
N VAL A 46 16.83 6.27 -11.27
CA VAL A 46 17.50 5.04 -11.76
C VAL A 46 17.96 5.22 -13.20
N GLY A 47 17.12 5.79 -14.08
CA GLY A 47 17.49 6.07 -15.47
C GLY A 47 18.69 7.02 -15.59
N ASP A 48 18.67 8.10 -14.83
CA ASP A 48 19.77 9.07 -14.78
C ASP A 48 21.07 8.41 -14.30
N LYS A 49 20.97 7.56 -13.26
CA LYS A 49 22.16 6.87 -12.74
C LYS A 49 22.72 5.84 -13.70
N LEU A 50 21.89 5.12 -14.42
CA LEU A 50 22.33 4.20 -15.46
C LEU A 50 23.02 4.96 -16.62
N ALA A 51 22.47 6.11 -17.01
CA ALA A 51 23.06 6.96 -18.04
C ALA A 51 24.46 7.51 -17.65
N GLU A 52 24.67 7.81 -16.37
CA GLU A 52 25.99 8.20 -15.85
C GLU A 52 27.00 7.04 -15.88
N LEU A 53 26.56 5.82 -15.59
CA LEU A 53 27.44 4.64 -15.46
C LEU A 53 27.77 4.00 -16.81
N ASP A 54 26.91 4.13 -17.79
CA ASP A 54 27.07 3.58 -19.14
C ASP A 54 26.75 4.67 -20.19
N LEU A 55 27.78 5.46 -20.51
CA LEU A 55 27.66 6.59 -21.43
C LEU A 55 27.32 6.17 -22.87
N GLU A 56 27.64 4.94 -23.26
CA GLU A 56 27.33 4.43 -24.60
C GLU A 56 25.82 4.27 -24.81
N ASN A 57 25.12 3.80 -23.78
CA ASN A 57 23.66 3.57 -23.80
C ASN A 57 22.87 4.64 -23.03
N GLY A 58 23.52 5.70 -22.55
CA GLY A 58 22.95 6.70 -21.66
C GLY A 58 21.64 7.33 -22.15
N GLU A 59 21.59 7.69 -23.44
CA GLU A 59 20.38 8.26 -24.04
C GLU A 59 19.21 7.27 -24.04
N ALA A 60 19.46 5.98 -24.25
CA ALA A 60 18.44 4.94 -24.23
C ALA A 60 17.88 4.72 -22.81
N TYR A 61 18.75 4.71 -21.79
CA TYR A 61 18.31 4.60 -20.39
C TYR A 61 17.45 5.79 -19.98
N ALA A 62 17.88 7.00 -20.27
CA ALA A 62 17.14 8.21 -19.96
C ALA A 62 15.77 8.24 -20.67
N ALA A 63 15.73 7.89 -21.96
CA ALA A 63 14.50 7.86 -22.75
C ALA A 63 13.52 6.80 -22.23
N ASN A 64 13.98 5.57 -21.92
CA ASN A 64 13.15 4.50 -21.39
C ASN A 64 12.61 4.83 -20.00
N ALA A 65 13.45 5.38 -19.12
CA ALA A 65 13.02 5.81 -17.80
C ALA A 65 11.98 6.93 -17.86
N ALA A 66 12.19 7.91 -18.73
CA ALA A 66 11.23 8.99 -18.94
C ALA A 66 9.89 8.49 -19.47
N ALA A 67 9.91 7.56 -20.44
CA ALA A 67 8.71 6.98 -21.01
C ALA A 67 7.92 6.16 -19.98
N TYR A 68 8.59 5.37 -19.15
CA TYR A 68 7.95 4.57 -18.11
C TYR A 68 7.43 5.43 -16.96
N ALA A 69 8.22 6.39 -16.50
CA ALA A 69 7.79 7.36 -15.50
C ALA A 69 6.56 8.16 -15.94
N ALA A 70 6.43 8.48 -17.24
CA ALA A 70 5.24 9.14 -17.77
C ALA A 70 3.97 8.28 -17.68
N GLN A 71 4.09 6.95 -17.79
CA GLN A 71 2.99 6.02 -17.55
C GLN A 71 2.58 6.02 -16.08
N ILE A 72 3.57 6.01 -15.17
CA ILE A 72 3.31 6.09 -13.72
C ILE A 72 2.66 7.43 -13.35
N ASP A 73 3.13 8.56 -13.93
CA ASP A 73 2.51 9.87 -13.72
C ASP A 73 1.05 9.94 -14.25
N ALA A 74 0.72 9.18 -15.28
CA ALA A 74 -0.65 9.08 -15.78
C ALA A 74 -1.53 8.32 -14.78
N LEU A 75 -1.03 7.19 -14.29
CA LEU A 75 -1.68 6.38 -13.28
C LEU A 75 -1.88 7.17 -11.96
N ASP A 76 -0.89 7.93 -11.52
CA ASP A 76 -0.99 8.81 -10.35
C ASP A 76 -2.18 9.78 -10.47
N ARG A 77 -2.32 10.41 -11.62
CA ARG A 77 -3.48 11.29 -11.88
C ARG A 77 -4.80 10.54 -11.85
N GLU A 78 -4.86 9.31 -12.33
CA GLU A 78 -6.09 8.52 -12.29
C GLU A 78 -6.49 8.15 -10.85
N PHE A 79 -5.52 7.84 -9.96
CA PHE A 79 -5.79 7.67 -8.53
C PHE A 79 -6.27 8.99 -7.89
N ALA A 80 -5.61 10.10 -8.20
CA ALA A 80 -6.00 11.41 -7.68
C ALA A 80 -7.44 11.79 -8.11
N ASP A 81 -7.79 11.55 -9.38
CA ASP A 81 -9.13 11.78 -9.91
C ASP A 81 -10.17 10.87 -9.24
N PHE A 82 -9.83 9.61 -8.98
CA PHE A 82 -10.70 8.70 -8.26
C PHE A 82 -10.97 9.20 -6.83
N PHE A 83 -9.90 9.47 -6.06
CA PHE A 83 -10.04 9.90 -4.67
C PHE A 83 -10.64 11.30 -4.53
N ALA A 84 -10.54 12.17 -5.54
CA ALA A 84 -11.23 13.45 -5.53
C ALA A 84 -12.77 13.32 -5.52
N GLY A 85 -13.30 12.19 -5.97
CA GLY A 85 -14.73 11.87 -5.95
C GLY A 85 -15.18 11.10 -4.70
N VAL A 86 -14.27 10.74 -3.80
CA VAL A 86 -14.55 9.94 -2.60
C VAL A 86 -14.56 10.85 -1.37
N GLU A 87 -15.68 10.89 -0.64
CA GLU A 87 -15.84 11.72 0.56
C GLU A 87 -15.18 11.08 1.79
N ASP A 88 -15.43 9.79 2.00
CA ASP A 88 -14.82 9.01 3.08
C ASP A 88 -13.75 8.10 2.50
N ARG A 89 -12.50 8.35 2.86
CA ARG A 89 -11.33 7.65 2.34
C ARG A 89 -10.75 6.66 3.35
N THR A 90 -11.60 6.06 4.17
CA THR A 90 -11.16 5.11 5.19
C THR A 90 -11.01 3.70 4.62
N MET A 91 -9.84 3.09 4.80
CA MET A 91 -9.54 1.71 4.40
C MET A 91 -9.24 0.85 5.63
N VAL A 92 -9.82 -0.36 5.69
CA VAL A 92 -9.50 -1.34 6.74
C VAL A 92 -8.80 -2.54 6.14
N PHE A 93 -7.59 -2.82 6.63
CA PHE A 93 -6.80 -3.97 6.23
C PHE A 93 -6.84 -5.06 7.30
N GLY A 94 -7.39 -6.22 6.95
CA GLY A 94 -7.26 -7.44 7.74
C GLY A 94 -5.87 -8.08 7.55
N ASP A 95 -4.86 -7.28 7.40
CA ASP A 95 -3.49 -7.67 7.04
C ASP A 95 -2.48 -6.64 7.53
N ARG A 96 -1.22 -6.74 7.05
CA ARG A 96 -0.17 -5.72 7.17
C ARG A 96 -0.49 -4.52 6.30
N PHE A 97 0.04 -3.36 6.68
CA PHE A 97 -0.16 -2.12 5.94
C PHE A 97 1.18 -1.48 5.50
N PRO A 98 1.80 -1.95 4.43
CA PRO A 98 3.02 -1.34 3.88
C PRO A 98 2.71 -0.19 2.89
N LEU A 99 1.54 0.45 3.01
CA LEU A 99 1.02 1.42 2.03
C LEU A 99 1.03 2.87 2.56
N ARG A 100 1.89 3.15 3.54
CA ARG A 100 1.91 4.46 4.19
C ARG A 100 2.09 5.63 3.23
N TYR A 101 3.04 5.51 2.28
CA TYR A 101 3.26 6.57 1.28
C TYR A 101 2.09 6.73 0.31
N PHE A 102 1.38 5.64 0.00
CA PHE A 102 0.15 5.70 -0.78
C PHE A 102 -0.97 6.41 -0.01
N ALA A 103 -1.16 6.05 1.25
CA ALA A 103 -2.17 6.67 2.11
C ALA A 103 -1.92 8.17 2.30
N GLU A 104 -0.67 8.58 2.54
CA GLU A 104 -0.29 9.99 2.68
C GLU A 104 -0.51 10.77 1.38
N GLU A 105 -0.20 10.18 0.22
CA GLU A 105 -0.35 10.84 -1.07
C GLU A 105 -1.80 11.15 -1.43
N PHE A 106 -2.71 10.23 -1.09
CA PHE A 106 -4.13 10.36 -1.45
C PHE A 106 -5.04 10.73 -0.27
N ASP A 107 -4.46 11.11 0.87
CA ASP A 107 -5.18 11.52 2.08
C ASP A 107 -6.18 10.43 2.53
N ILE A 108 -5.65 9.21 2.71
CA ILE A 108 -6.42 8.03 3.11
C ILE A 108 -6.20 7.78 4.60
N ASP A 109 -7.31 7.69 5.33
CA ASP A 109 -7.33 7.16 6.70
C ASP A 109 -7.32 5.63 6.63
N TYR A 110 -6.57 4.97 7.51
CA TYR A 110 -6.49 3.51 7.49
C TYR A 110 -6.41 2.88 8.88
N TYR A 111 -6.90 1.67 8.96
CA TYR A 111 -6.76 0.77 10.11
C TYR A 111 -6.22 -0.57 9.62
N ALA A 112 -5.33 -1.21 10.36
CA ALA A 112 -4.71 -2.46 9.93
C ALA A 112 -4.57 -3.46 11.08
N ALA A 113 -4.61 -4.74 10.74
CA ALA A 113 -4.42 -5.83 11.71
C ALA A 113 -2.99 -5.90 12.24
N PHE A 114 -2.01 -5.42 11.45
CA PHE A 114 -0.61 -5.39 11.81
C PHE A 114 0.06 -4.10 11.33
N PRO A 115 1.08 -3.59 12.04
CA PRO A 115 1.98 -2.56 11.52
C PRO A 115 2.70 -3.04 10.25
N GLY A 116 3.12 -2.12 9.39
CA GLY A 116 3.66 -2.35 8.05
C GLY A 116 4.53 -3.59 7.88
N CYS A 117 5.75 -3.61 8.45
CA CYS A 117 6.70 -4.74 8.37
C CYS A 117 6.67 -5.66 9.59
N SER A 118 5.53 -5.82 10.25
CA SER A 118 5.41 -6.69 11.42
C SER A 118 5.82 -8.14 11.12
N THR A 119 6.60 -8.73 12.01
CA THR A 119 6.92 -10.16 12.02
C THR A 119 5.86 -11.00 12.75
N GLN A 120 4.85 -10.37 13.33
CA GLN A 120 3.74 -11.06 13.97
C GLN A 120 2.95 -11.86 12.95
N THR A 121 2.48 -13.03 13.35
CA THR A 121 1.73 -13.95 12.47
C THR A 121 0.23 -13.88 12.70
N GLU A 122 -0.20 -13.44 13.88
CA GLU A 122 -1.61 -13.35 14.25
C GLU A 122 -1.85 -12.06 15.05
N PRO A 123 -2.92 -11.29 14.73
CA PRO A 123 -3.30 -10.11 15.51
C PRO A 123 -3.96 -10.54 16.83
N SER A 124 -3.99 -9.65 17.79
CA SER A 124 -4.72 -9.91 19.04
C SER A 124 -6.25 -10.00 18.81
N ALA A 125 -6.95 -10.73 19.66
CA ALA A 125 -8.39 -10.76 19.61
C ALA A 125 -9.02 -9.35 19.82
N ALA A 126 -8.35 -8.48 20.57
CA ALA A 126 -8.77 -7.09 20.78
C ALA A 126 -8.64 -6.29 19.49
N THR A 127 -7.56 -6.47 18.72
CA THR A 127 -7.36 -5.83 17.41
C THR A 127 -8.45 -6.25 16.43
N ILE A 128 -8.76 -7.56 16.35
CA ILE A 128 -9.81 -8.06 15.45
C ILE A 128 -11.17 -7.46 15.83
N ALA A 129 -11.49 -7.42 17.14
CA ALA A 129 -12.73 -6.84 17.62
C ALA A 129 -12.83 -5.34 17.27
N PHE A 130 -11.75 -4.59 17.51
CA PHE A 130 -11.68 -3.17 17.17
C PHE A 130 -11.92 -2.94 15.68
N LEU A 131 -11.22 -3.66 14.79
CA LEU A 131 -11.41 -3.53 13.34
C LEU A 131 -12.82 -3.92 12.91
N THR A 132 -13.39 -4.96 13.51
CA THR A 132 -14.77 -5.38 13.25
C THR A 132 -15.79 -4.30 13.63
N ASP A 133 -15.59 -3.65 14.78
CA ASP A 133 -16.44 -2.56 15.22
C ASP A 133 -16.28 -1.33 14.32
N LYS A 134 -15.04 -0.97 13.91
CA LYS A 134 -14.77 0.09 12.94
C LYS A 134 -15.52 -0.11 11.62
N VAL A 135 -15.41 -1.30 11.04
CA VAL A 135 -16.12 -1.64 9.79
C VAL A 135 -17.61 -1.44 9.91
N ARG A 136 -18.21 -1.81 11.08
CA ARG A 136 -19.64 -1.63 11.31
C ARG A 136 -20.04 -0.18 11.53
N GLU A 137 -19.31 0.53 12.38
CA GLU A 137 -19.61 1.92 12.78
C GLU A 137 -19.51 2.88 11.61
N GLU A 138 -18.47 2.72 10.80
CA GLU A 138 -18.20 3.57 9.65
C GLU A 138 -18.79 3.03 8.35
N GLN A 139 -19.49 1.89 8.41
CA GLN A 139 -20.15 1.26 7.26
C GLN A 139 -19.19 0.98 6.09
N ILE A 140 -17.95 0.59 6.41
CA ILE A 140 -16.90 0.34 5.43
C ILE A 140 -17.29 -0.86 4.56
N PRO A 141 -17.32 -0.71 3.22
CA PRO A 141 -17.85 -1.74 2.34
C PRO A 141 -16.91 -2.92 2.13
N THR A 142 -15.60 -2.72 2.35
CA THR A 142 -14.58 -3.69 1.95
C THR A 142 -13.47 -3.78 3.00
N VAL A 143 -13.10 -5.00 3.36
CA VAL A 143 -11.90 -5.30 4.16
C VAL A 143 -10.79 -5.76 3.20
N TRP A 144 -9.68 -5.05 3.23
CA TRP A 144 -8.58 -5.25 2.30
C TRP A 144 -7.54 -6.25 2.84
N TYR A 145 -6.84 -6.92 1.95
CA TYR A 145 -5.65 -7.74 2.22
C TYR A 145 -4.60 -7.53 1.11
N ILE A 146 -3.35 -7.92 1.39
CA ILE A 146 -2.25 -7.73 0.44
C ILE A 146 -1.89 -9.06 -0.28
N GLU A 147 -1.06 -8.97 -1.32
CA GLU A 147 -0.60 -10.15 -2.04
C GLU A 147 0.15 -11.14 -1.12
N PHE A 148 0.06 -12.42 -1.43
CA PHE A 148 0.63 -13.55 -0.67
C PHE A 148 0.11 -13.71 0.77
N SER A 149 -0.92 -12.96 1.15
CA SER A 149 -1.64 -13.16 2.39
C SER A 149 -2.46 -14.44 2.35
N ASN A 150 -2.68 -15.06 3.52
CA ASN A 150 -3.70 -16.09 3.67
C ASN A 150 -5.12 -15.51 3.84
N HIS A 151 -5.25 -14.20 3.92
CA HIS A 151 -6.43 -13.35 4.09
C HIS A 151 -7.46 -13.79 5.16
N LEU A 152 -7.10 -14.73 6.04
CA LEU A 152 -8.02 -15.28 7.05
C LEU A 152 -8.57 -14.22 8.01
N VAL A 153 -7.79 -13.22 8.37
CA VAL A 153 -8.23 -12.13 9.26
C VAL A 153 -9.22 -11.23 8.53
N ALA A 154 -8.92 -10.86 7.27
CA ALA A 154 -9.82 -10.07 6.45
C ALA A 154 -11.17 -10.80 6.25
N ASP A 155 -11.13 -12.08 5.92
CA ASP A 155 -12.33 -12.90 5.75
C ASP A 155 -13.15 -13.00 7.05
N SER A 156 -12.49 -13.18 8.20
CA SER A 156 -13.17 -13.24 9.50
C SER A 156 -13.90 -11.94 9.84
N ILE A 157 -13.26 -10.78 9.58
CA ILE A 157 -13.90 -9.48 9.79
C ILE A 157 -15.06 -9.29 8.82
N ALA A 158 -14.87 -9.61 7.55
CA ALA A 158 -15.90 -9.49 6.53
C ALA A 158 -17.11 -10.38 6.81
N GLU A 159 -16.90 -11.63 7.23
CA GLU A 159 -17.98 -12.54 7.65
C GLU A 159 -18.75 -11.98 8.85
N ALA A 160 -18.04 -11.45 9.84
CA ALA A 160 -18.66 -10.89 11.05
C ALA A 160 -19.47 -9.60 10.79
N THR A 161 -19.14 -8.86 9.75
CA THR A 161 -19.74 -7.56 9.41
C THR A 161 -20.70 -7.62 8.23
N GLY A 162 -20.67 -8.70 7.45
CA GLY A 162 -21.45 -8.84 6.22
C GLY A 162 -20.89 -8.03 5.05
N THR A 163 -19.61 -7.62 5.12
CA THR A 163 -18.92 -6.90 4.06
C THR A 163 -18.20 -7.89 3.12
N GLN A 164 -17.43 -7.39 2.18
CA GLN A 164 -16.61 -8.19 1.26
C GLN A 164 -15.12 -8.01 1.54
N THR A 165 -14.30 -8.89 0.99
CA THR A 165 -12.85 -8.73 0.99
C THR A 165 -12.33 -8.39 -0.40
N ALA A 166 -11.20 -7.71 -0.50
CA ALA A 166 -10.52 -7.44 -1.75
C ALA A 166 -9.00 -7.37 -1.59
N LEU A 167 -8.29 -7.77 -2.63
CA LEU A 167 -6.85 -7.63 -2.72
C LEU A 167 -6.47 -6.20 -3.09
N PHE A 168 -5.52 -5.62 -2.36
CA PHE A 168 -4.75 -4.46 -2.78
C PHE A 168 -3.29 -4.86 -2.93
N HIS A 169 -2.75 -4.81 -4.14
CA HIS A 169 -1.40 -5.26 -4.44
C HIS A 169 -0.38 -4.17 -4.06
N THR A 170 0.58 -4.50 -3.20
CA THR A 170 1.59 -3.53 -2.72
C THR A 170 2.78 -3.37 -3.65
N CYS A 171 2.87 -4.18 -4.68
CA CYS A 171 4.02 -4.26 -5.60
C CYS A 171 5.34 -4.61 -4.90
N HIS A 172 5.28 -5.22 -3.72
CA HIS A 172 6.46 -5.70 -3.00
C HIS A 172 6.97 -7.02 -3.59
N ASN A 173 6.06 -7.90 -3.93
CA ASN A 173 6.37 -9.18 -4.56
C ASN A 173 5.47 -9.41 -5.78
N VAL A 174 5.91 -10.26 -6.67
CA VAL A 174 5.18 -10.63 -7.88
C VAL A 174 5.08 -12.16 -7.94
N SER A 175 3.90 -12.69 -8.25
CA SER A 175 3.71 -14.13 -8.45
C SER A 175 4.43 -14.61 -9.72
N ALA A 176 4.76 -15.90 -9.77
CA ALA A 176 5.34 -16.49 -10.98
C ALA A 176 4.39 -16.32 -12.18
N GLU A 177 3.09 -16.47 -11.96
CA GLU A 177 2.05 -16.30 -12.98
C GLU A 177 1.99 -14.86 -13.50
N ASP A 178 1.98 -13.86 -12.62
CA ASP A 178 2.01 -12.45 -13.01
C ASP A 178 3.29 -12.10 -13.76
N LEU A 179 4.44 -12.62 -13.30
CA LEU A 179 5.72 -12.39 -13.96
C LEU A 179 5.73 -12.99 -15.38
N GLU A 180 5.25 -14.21 -15.55
CA GLU A 180 5.11 -14.87 -16.85
C GLU A 180 4.11 -14.15 -17.76
N ALA A 181 3.06 -13.56 -17.19
CA ALA A 181 2.11 -12.73 -17.91
C ALA A 181 2.66 -11.34 -18.28
N GLY A 182 3.87 -10.99 -17.83
CA GLY A 182 4.51 -9.70 -18.08
C GLY A 182 3.97 -8.57 -17.23
N ALA A 183 3.49 -8.86 -16.03
CA ALA A 183 3.01 -7.83 -15.11
C ALA A 183 4.12 -6.81 -14.81
N THR A 184 3.71 -5.56 -14.74
CA THR A 184 4.55 -4.41 -14.41
C THR A 184 3.98 -3.68 -13.20
N TYR A 185 4.75 -2.79 -12.60
CA TYR A 185 4.23 -1.90 -11.56
C TYR A 185 2.96 -1.18 -12.02
N VAL A 186 2.96 -0.62 -13.24
CA VAL A 186 1.79 0.08 -13.79
C VAL A 186 0.58 -0.85 -13.86
N SER A 187 0.73 -2.04 -14.46
CA SER A 187 -0.42 -2.96 -14.62
C SER A 187 -0.95 -3.51 -13.29
N LEU A 188 -0.10 -3.68 -12.28
CA LEU A 188 -0.52 -4.10 -10.94
C LEU A 188 -1.29 -2.99 -10.22
N MET A 189 -0.81 -1.76 -10.33
CA MET A 189 -1.49 -0.61 -9.73
C MET A 189 -2.77 -0.22 -10.48
N GLU A 190 -2.84 -0.44 -11.79
CA GLU A 190 -4.09 -0.32 -12.58
C GLU A 190 -5.16 -1.31 -12.06
N ARG A 191 -4.78 -2.56 -11.75
CA ARG A 191 -5.69 -3.53 -11.11
C ARG A 191 -6.18 -3.04 -9.74
N ASN A 192 -5.31 -2.42 -8.94
CA ASN A 192 -5.73 -1.80 -7.68
C ASN A 192 -6.78 -0.73 -7.90
N LEU A 193 -6.56 0.16 -8.88
CA LEU A 193 -7.50 1.23 -9.19
C LEU A 193 -8.85 0.68 -9.69
N GLU A 194 -8.85 -0.37 -10.51
CA GLU A 194 -10.07 -1.06 -10.93
C GLU A 194 -10.79 -1.66 -9.73
N THR A 195 -10.05 -2.33 -8.83
CA THR A 195 -10.62 -2.88 -7.61
C THR A 195 -11.20 -1.81 -6.69
N LEU A 196 -10.53 -0.67 -6.55
CA LEU A 196 -11.07 0.48 -5.81
C LEU A 196 -12.38 0.98 -6.42
N ARG A 197 -12.45 1.15 -7.74
CA ARG A 197 -13.67 1.58 -8.45
C ARG A 197 -14.87 0.65 -8.26
N GLU A 198 -14.60 -0.63 -8.03
CA GLU A 198 -15.65 -1.65 -7.85
C GLU A 198 -16.06 -1.84 -6.39
N LYS A 199 -15.16 -1.62 -5.45
CA LYS A 199 -15.25 -2.10 -4.08
C LYS A 199 -15.23 -1.01 -3.01
N PHE A 200 -14.81 0.19 -3.38
CA PHE A 200 -14.74 1.33 -2.47
C PHE A 200 -16.04 2.12 -2.54
#